data_961edc06197f8b4cedbd8cf9f27b8802
#
_entry.id   961edc06197f8b4cedbd8cf9f27b8802
#
_cell.length_a   1.000
_cell.length_b   1.000
_cell.length_c   1.000
_cell.angle_alpha   90.00
_cell.angle_beta   90.00
_cell.angle_gamma   90.00
#
_symmetry.space_group_name_H-M   'P 1'
#
loop_
_entity.id
_entity.type
_entity.pdbx_description
1 polymer ?
#
loop_
_entity_poly.entity_id
_entity_poly.type
_entity_poly.pdbx_seq_one_letter_code
_entity_poly.pdbx_strand_id
1 'polypeptide(L)'
;MPPERPGLTRPTIIPPYRAQWESPGLVTAFLAGRDAATDPLWQASGATDAAEYALWSEHLCGSACLQMVLGALGRDVPPIHAIRRAVQGLGGYVVQPDGAIRGLIYAGAVAWLAEQGIPARIVLDLPADGIAPLVEGGRLFIASVHPGIRWPDREPPSRGGHLVLIFGQLATGELRFHNPSGDTPARRADARLPPAAFGRFFAGRGILVG
;
A
#
# COMPACT_ATOMS: atom_id res chain seq x y z
N MET A 1 25.62 -33.31 -17.67
CA MET A 1 24.84 -32.18 -17.12
C MET A 1 23.55 -32.76 -16.53
N PRO A 2 23.27 -32.60 -15.26
CA PRO A 2 21.95 -32.99 -14.71
C PRO A 2 20.87 -32.03 -15.26
N PRO A 3 19.62 -32.51 -15.50
CA PRO A 3 18.55 -31.66 -16.00
C PRO A 3 18.21 -30.63 -14.97
N GLU A 4 18.10 -29.36 -15.40
CA GLU A 4 17.56 -28.27 -14.60
C GLU A 4 16.14 -28.65 -14.14
N ARG A 5 15.91 -28.64 -12.83
CA ARG A 5 14.58 -28.84 -12.27
C ARG A 5 13.70 -27.67 -12.73
N PRO A 6 12.52 -27.91 -13.32
CA PRO A 6 11.60 -26.83 -13.63
C PRO A 6 11.31 -26.08 -12.34
N GLY A 7 11.58 -24.77 -12.34
CA GLY A 7 11.37 -23.89 -11.19
C GLY A 7 9.93 -23.99 -10.73
N LEU A 8 9.72 -24.42 -9.49
CA LEU A 8 8.44 -24.33 -8.81
C LEU A 8 8.04 -22.84 -8.80
N THR A 9 7.14 -22.46 -9.69
CA THR A 9 6.49 -21.15 -9.60
C THR A 9 5.78 -21.10 -8.24
N ARG A 10 6.28 -20.27 -7.32
CA ARG A 10 5.57 -20.04 -6.06
C ARG A 10 4.16 -19.57 -6.40
N PRO A 11 3.12 -20.14 -5.75
CA PRO A 11 1.76 -19.69 -5.99
C PRO A 11 1.67 -18.19 -5.70
N THR A 12 0.94 -17.47 -6.54
CA THR A 12 0.68 -16.04 -6.32
C THR A 12 -0.09 -15.89 -5.02
N ILE A 13 0.56 -15.35 -4.00
CA ILE A 13 -0.08 -15.05 -2.72
C ILE A 13 -0.96 -13.83 -2.94
N ILE A 14 -2.27 -13.95 -2.71
CA ILE A 14 -3.17 -12.80 -2.68
C ILE A 14 -3.14 -12.25 -1.24
N PRO A 15 -2.59 -11.05 -1.00
CA PRO A 15 -2.59 -10.46 0.34
C PRO A 15 -4.02 -10.23 0.84
N PRO A 16 -4.29 -10.36 2.15
CA PRO A 16 -5.56 -9.92 2.70
C PRO A 16 -5.69 -8.39 2.53
N TYR A 17 -6.79 -7.93 1.95
CA TYR A 17 -7.02 -6.49 1.75
C TYR A 17 -7.16 -5.74 3.09
N ARG A 18 -6.54 -4.58 3.20
CA ARG A 18 -6.69 -3.61 4.29
C ARG A 18 -6.91 -2.22 3.72
N ALA A 19 -7.94 -1.53 4.23
CA ALA A 19 -8.14 -0.11 3.93
C ALA A 19 -7.33 0.75 4.90
N GLN A 20 -7.11 2.00 4.55
CA GLN A 20 -6.52 2.99 5.47
C GLN A 20 -7.50 3.52 6.52
N TRP A 21 -8.79 3.22 6.35
CA TRP A 21 -9.87 3.42 7.34
C TRP A 21 -10.40 2.07 7.79
N GLU A 22 -10.87 1.97 9.05
CA GLU A 22 -11.34 0.71 9.61
C GLU A 22 -12.65 0.22 8.98
N SER A 23 -13.49 1.15 8.49
CA SER A 23 -14.73 0.83 7.77
C SER A 23 -14.56 0.95 6.26
N PRO A 24 -14.12 -0.11 5.53
CA PRO A 24 -13.91 -0.03 4.08
C PRO A 24 -15.18 0.38 3.31
N GLY A 25 -16.36 0.06 3.82
CA GLY A 25 -17.65 0.48 3.25
C GLY A 25 -17.87 1.99 3.24
N LEU A 26 -17.21 2.73 4.12
CA LEU A 26 -17.34 4.18 4.26
C LEU A 26 -16.27 4.97 3.50
N VAL A 27 -15.30 4.33 2.85
CA VAL A 27 -14.21 5.02 2.12
C VAL A 27 -14.75 6.09 1.16
N THR A 28 -15.79 5.78 0.39
CA THR A 28 -16.41 6.74 -0.53
C THR A 28 -16.95 7.97 0.19
N ALA A 29 -17.57 7.78 1.37
CA ALA A 29 -18.11 8.87 2.16
C ALA A 29 -16.99 9.74 2.77
N PHE A 30 -15.91 9.12 3.26
CA PHE A 30 -14.73 9.84 3.76
C PHE A 30 -14.07 10.67 2.65
N LEU A 31 -13.89 10.09 1.47
CA LEU A 31 -13.38 10.82 0.30
C LEU A 31 -14.30 11.97 -0.16
N ALA A 32 -15.58 11.89 0.17
CA ALA A 32 -16.56 12.97 -0.08
C ALA A 32 -16.66 14.00 1.07
N GLY A 33 -15.77 13.90 2.09
CA GLY A 33 -15.69 14.89 3.18
C GLY A 33 -16.45 14.50 4.46
N ARG A 34 -16.94 13.25 4.58
CA ARG A 34 -17.45 12.77 5.87
C ARG A 34 -16.31 12.76 6.89
N ASP A 35 -16.57 13.29 8.08
CA ASP A 35 -15.58 13.26 9.17
C ASP A 35 -15.22 11.81 9.55
N ALA A 36 -13.93 11.45 9.43
CA ALA A 36 -13.44 10.14 9.78
C ALA A 36 -13.57 9.83 11.28
N ALA A 37 -13.67 10.83 12.16
CA ALA A 37 -13.97 10.62 13.58
C ALA A 37 -15.33 9.91 13.80
N THR A 38 -16.21 9.92 12.79
CA THR A 38 -17.51 9.22 12.82
C THR A 38 -17.44 7.76 12.33
N ASP A 39 -16.25 7.21 12.07
CA ASP A 39 -16.08 5.80 11.73
C ASP A 39 -16.49 4.93 12.93
N PRO A 40 -17.52 4.06 12.82
CA PRO A 40 -17.98 3.25 13.95
C PRO A 40 -16.94 2.23 14.43
N LEU A 41 -15.91 1.95 13.64
CA LEU A 41 -14.86 0.96 13.95
C LEU A 41 -13.53 1.62 14.31
N TRP A 42 -13.47 2.93 14.50
CA TRP A 42 -12.21 3.64 14.72
C TRP A 42 -11.35 3.06 15.87
N GLN A 43 -11.98 2.50 16.93
CA GLN A 43 -11.25 1.91 18.07
C GLN A 43 -10.39 0.71 17.65
N ALA A 44 -10.81 -0.05 16.63
CA ALA A 44 -10.05 -1.18 16.10
C ALA A 44 -8.71 -0.76 15.47
N SER A 45 -8.59 0.50 15.06
CA SER A 45 -7.35 1.05 14.50
C SER A 45 -6.19 1.12 15.50
N GLY A 46 -6.49 1.09 16.81
CA GLY A 46 -5.53 1.34 17.87
C GLY A 46 -5.13 2.80 18.04
N ALA A 47 -5.93 3.74 17.52
CA ALA A 47 -5.84 5.15 17.85
C ALA A 47 -6.24 5.39 19.32
N THR A 48 -5.71 6.43 19.95
CA THR A 48 -6.01 6.79 21.34
C THR A 48 -7.40 7.39 21.49
N ASP A 49 -7.86 8.08 20.48
CA ASP A 49 -9.18 8.69 20.39
C ASP A 49 -9.61 8.89 18.93
N ALA A 50 -10.86 9.30 18.73
CA ALA A 50 -11.42 9.51 17.39
C ALA A 50 -10.75 10.68 16.64
N ALA A 51 -10.21 11.68 17.35
CA ALA A 51 -9.52 12.80 16.75
C ALA A 51 -8.15 12.38 16.20
N GLU A 52 -7.38 11.57 16.94
CA GLU A 52 -6.15 10.97 16.41
C GLU A 52 -6.45 10.11 15.18
N TYR A 53 -7.51 9.30 15.25
CA TYR A 53 -7.93 8.49 14.12
C TYR A 53 -8.23 9.33 12.88
N ALA A 54 -9.05 10.35 13.02
CA ALA A 54 -9.43 11.25 11.92
C ALA A 54 -8.22 11.96 11.32
N LEU A 55 -7.34 12.51 12.17
CA LEU A 55 -6.13 13.21 11.74
C LEU A 55 -5.22 12.33 10.90
N TRP A 56 -5.05 11.08 11.30
CA TRP A 56 -4.08 10.20 10.66
C TRP A 56 -4.63 9.39 9.49
N SER A 57 -5.92 9.05 9.49
CA SER A 57 -6.51 8.08 8.56
C SER A 57 -6.26 8.41 7.08
N GLU A 58 -6.18 9.69 6.71
CA GLU A 58 -5.86 10.11 5.34
C GLU A 58 -4.40 9.86 4.94
N HIS A 59 -3.51 9.65 5.92
CA HIS A 59 -2.07 9.45 5.73
C HIS A 59 -1.62 7.98 5.85
N LEU A 60 -2.54 7.05 6.18
CA LEU A 60 -2.21 5.67 6.53
C LEU A 60 -2.18 4.69 5.36
N CYS A 61 -2.22 5.13 4.10
CA CYS A 61 -2.13 4.22 2.95
C CYS A 61 -0.89 3.32 3.02
N GLY A 62 0.25 3.85 3.46
CA GLY A 62 1.48 3.09 3.65
C GLY A 62 1.38 2.06 4.77
N SER A 63 0.84 2.43 5.94
CA SER A 63 0.62 1.49 7.05
C SER A 63 -0.36 0.39 6.68
N ALA A 64 -1.41 0.68 5.89
CA ALA A 64 -2.31 -0.33 5.35
C ALA A 64 -1.59 -1.29 4.39
N CYS A 65 -0.68 -0.79 3.53
CA CYS A 65 0.17 -1.64 2.71
C CYS A 65 1.06 -2.55 3.57
N LEU A 66 1.64 -2.04 4.66
CA LEU A 66 2.45 -2.85 5.58
C LEU A 66 1.61 -3.93 6.29
N GLN A 67 0.36 -3.63 6.70
CA GLN A 67 -0.56 -4.65 7.22
C GLN A 67 -0.81 -5.76 6.20
N MET A 68 -1.04 -5.40 4.94
CA MET A 68 -1.25 -6.38 3.86
C MET A 68 0.00 -7.24 3.61
N VAL A 69 1.19 -6.63 3.69
CA VAL A 69 2.47 -7.37 3.63
C VAL A 69 2.59 -8.39 4.75
N LEU A 70 2.35 -7.98 6.00
CA LEU A 70 2.37 -8.91 7.14
C LEU A 70 1.39 -10.06 6.95
N GLY A 71 0.15 -9.76 6.57
CA GLY A 71 -0.87 -10.77 6.33
C GLY A 71 -0.51 -11.75 5.19
N ALA A 72 0.10 -11.25 4.09
CA ALA A 72 0.59 -12.08 3.00
C ALA A 72 1.69 -13.07 3.45
N LEU A 73 2.50 -12.66 4.43
CA LEU A 73 3.59 -13.47 4.99
C LEU A 73 3.14 -14.35 6.17
N GLY A 74 1.85 -14.39 6.47
CA GLY A 74 1.30 -15.17 7.59
C GLY A 74 1.77 -14.69 8.97
N ARG A 75 2.12 -13.40 9.08
CA ARG A 75 2.53 -12.76 10.33
C ARG A 75 1.33 -12.16 11.06
N ASP A 76 1.46 -11.97 12.36
CA ASP A 76 0.49 -11.18 13.12
C ASP A 76 0.38 -9.77 12.56
N VAL A 77 -0.84 -9.28 12.44
CA VAL A 77 -1.14 -7.97 11.87
C VAL A 77 -1.60 -7.03 12.97
N PRO A 78 -0.72 -6.16 13.49
CA PRO A 78 -1.09 -5.18 14.51
C PRO A 78 -2.13 -4.16 13.98
N PRO A 79 -2.86 -3.49 14.88
CA PRO A 79 -3.70 -2.34 14.52
C PRO A 79 -2.89 -1.30 13.72
N ILE A 80 -3.55 -0.62 12.78
CA ILE A 80 -2.87 0.26 11.83
C ILE A 80 -2.09 1.40 12.52
N HIS A 81 -2.62 1.95 13.61
CA HIS A 81 -1.93 2.98 14.40
C HIS A 81 -0.73 2.45 15.19
N ALA A 82 -0.70 1.17 15.56
CA ALA A 82 0.48 0.56 16.17
C ALA A 82 1.63 0.52 15.15
N ILE A 83 1.36 0.10 13.92
CA ILE A 83 2.34 0.13 12.83
C ILE A 83 2.77 1.58 12.54
N ARG A 84 1.82 2.51 12.44
CA ARG A 84 2.11 3.92 12.22
C ARG A 84 3.08 4.46 13.27
N ARG A 85 2.83 4.24 14.56
CA ARG A 85 3.72 4.69 15.65
C ARG A 85 5.09 4.06 15.59
N ALA A 86 5.19 2.76 15.34
CA ALA A 86 6.46 2.06 15.20
C ALA A 86 7.28 2.62 14.02
N VAL A 87 6.66 2.77 12.86
CA VAL A 87 7.30 3.34 11.65
C VAL A 87 7.65 4.82 11.85
N GLN A 88 6.83 5.59 12.59
CA GLN A 88 7.12 6.97 12.94
C GLN A 88 8.36 7.08 13.84
N GLY A 89 8.53 6.18 14.80
CA GLY A 89 9.74 6.09 15.64
C GLY A 89 11.03 5.89 14.85
N LEU A 90 10.93 5.33 13.64
CA LEU A 90 12.04 5.13 12.69
C LEU A 90 12.09 6.20 11.58
N GLY A 91 11.38 7.31 11.75
CA GLY A 91 11.37 8.41 10.79
C GLY A 91 10.50 8.18 9.54
N GLY A 92 9.64 7.15 9.52
CA GLY A 92 8.77 6.85 8.39
C GLY A 92 7.54 7.77 8.27
N TYR A 93 7.19 8.46 9.36
CA TYR A 93 6.21 9.55 9.38
C TYR A 93 6.78 10.74 10.14
N VAL A 94 6.58 11.94 9.62
CA VAL A 94 7.05 13.18 10.25
C VAL A 94 5.90 14.17 10.29
N VAL A 95 5.57 14.66 11.49
CA VAL A 95 4.66 15.80 11.66
C VAL A 95 5.51 17.07 11.56
N GLN A 96 5.18 17.91 10.61
CA GLN A 96 5.87 19.19 10.38
C GLN A 96 5.44 20.24 11.42
N PRO A 97 6.20 21.32 11.62
CA PRO A 97 5.83 22.39 12.54
C PRO A 97 4.48 23.06 12.25
N ASP A 98 4.04 23.04 11.00
CA ASP A 98 2.73 23.54 10.54
C ASP A 98 1.60 22.52 10.68
N GLY A 99 1.87 21.34 11.27
CA GLY A 99 0.94 20.26 11.44
C GLY A 99 0.80 19.32 10.23
N ALA A 100 1.41 19.64 9.09
CA ALA A 100 1.36 18.75 7.92
C ALA A 100 2.06 17.42 8.21
N ILE A 101 1.46 16.32 7.76
CA ILE A 101 2.00 14.98 7.93
C ILE A 101 2.69 14.53 6.64
N ARG A 102 3.97 14.19 6.75
CA ARG A 102 4.71 13.50 5.69
C ARG A 102 4.80 12.01 5.98
N GLY A 103 4.46 11.20 5.03
CA GLY A 103 4.56 9.73 5.10
C GLY A 103 3.95 9.06 3.88
N LEU A 104 4.21 7.80 3.60
CA LEU A 104 5.23 6.98 4.24
C LEU A 104 6.62 7.34 3.68
N ILE A 105 7.59 7.66 4.54
CA ILE A 105 9.00 7.82 4.14
C ILE A 105 9.61 6.41 4.08
N TYR A 106 10.11 6.03 2.91
CA TYR A 106 10.50 4.64 2.63
C TYR A 106 11.59 4.10 3.55
N ALA A 107 12.58 4.94 3.90
CA ALA A 107 13.67 4.52 4.77
C ALA A 107 13.18 4.01 6.13
N GLY A 108 12.24 4.73 6.77
CA GLY A 108 11.65 4.30 8.03
C GLY A 108 10.80 3.03 7.90
N ALA A 109 10.07 2.88 6.79
CA ALA A 109 9.31 1.66 6.53
C ALA A 109 10.22 0.44 6.28
N VAL A 110 11.31 0.61 5.54
CA VAL A 110 12.29 -0.45 5.29
C VAL A 110 13.01 -0.83 6.59
N ALA A 111 13.38 0.15 7.42
CA ALA A 111 13.96 -0.11 8.73
C ALA A 111 13.00 -0.91 9.62
N TRP A 112 11.72 -0.53 9.67
CA TRP A 112 10.72 -1.27 10.42
C TRP A 112 10.52 -2.70 9.90
N LEU A 113 10.47 -2.92 8.58
CA LEU A 113 10.39 -4.26 7.99
C LEU A 113 11.62 -5.10 8.36
N ALA A 114 12.82 -4.49 8.40
CA ALA A 114 14.04 -5.17 8.84
C ALA A 114 13.97 -5.61 10.31
N GLU A 115 13.40 -4.79 11.21
CA GLU A 115 13.15 -5.18 12.62
C GLU A 115 12.16 -6.36 12.72
N GLN A 116 11.24 -6.50 11.76
CA GLN A 116 10.35 -7.65 11.67
C GLN A 116 11.02 -8.88 11.02
N GLY A 117 12.28 -8.80 10.63
CA GLY A 117 12.99 -9.86 9.90
C GLY A 117 12.49 -10.05 8.46
N ILE A 118 11.90 -9.02 7.86
CA ILE A 118 11.34 -9.05 6.51
C ILE A 118 12.30 -8.30 5.57
N PRO A 119 12.93 -8.98 4.59
CA PRO A 119 13.78 -8.32 3.61
C PRO A 119 12.98 -7.32 2.77
N ALA A 120 13.47 -6.08 2.72
CA ALA A 120 12.87 -5.04 1.89
C ALA A 120 13.93 -4.04 1.41
N ARG A 121 13.67 -3.42 0.26
CA ARG A 121 14.54 -2.37 -0.28
C ARG A 121 13.76 -1.30 -1.02
N ILE A 122 14.32 -0.10 -1.04
CA ILE A 122 13.80 1.00 -1.85
C ILE A 122 14.14 0.74 -3.32
N VAL A 123 13.18 0.99 -4.19
CA VAL A 123 13.32 0.96 -5.66
C VAL A 123 13.04 2.37 -6.18
N LEU A 124 13.92 2.88 -7.02
CA LEU A 124 13.80 4.18 -7.68
C LEU A 124 13.91 4.00 -9.19
N ASP A 125 13.48 4.99 -9.94
CA ASP A 125 13.59 5.10 -11.41
C ASP A 125 13.09 3.86 -12.16
N LEU A 126 12.03 3.22 -11.62
CA LEU A 126 11.42 2.04 -12.19
C LEU A 126 10.35 2.43 -13.21
N PRO A 127 10.44 1.99 -14.48
CA PRO A 127 9.33 2.13 -15.42
C PRO A 127 8.19 1.16 -15.09
N ALA A 128 6.97 1.47 -15.52
CA ALA A 128 5.79 0.68 -15.14
C ALA A 128 5.81 -0.77 -15.68
N ASP A 129 6.41 -1.02 -16.81
CA ASP A 129 6.61 -2.35 -17.39
C ASP A 129 7.66 -3.18 -16.63
N GLY A 130 8.55 -2.53 -15.88
CA GLY A 130 9.49 -3.18 -14.97
C GLY A 130 8.87 -3.71 -13.68
N ILE A 131 7.60 -3.38 -13.38
CA ILE A 131 6.95 -3.80 -12.13
C ILE A 131 6.67 -5.31 -12.13
N ALA A 132 6.14 -5.85 -13.22
CA ALA A 132 5.75 -7.26 -13.29
C ALA A 132 6.92 -8.23 -12.98
N PRO A 133 8.11 -8.06 -13.57
CA PRO A 133 9.28 -8.88 -13.20
C PRO A 133 9.71 -8.74 -11.74
N LEU A 134 9.47 -7.58 -11.10
CA LEU A 134 9.80 -7.38 -9.70
C LEU A 134 8.95 -8.22 -8.76
N VAL A 135 7.67 -8.41 -9.07
CA VAL A 135 6.73 -9.14 -8.21
C VAL A 135 6.63 -10.65 -8.53
N GLU A 136 7.38 -11.11 -9.53
CA GLU A 136 7.52 -12.55 -9.80
C GLU A 136 8.08 -13.30 -8.59
N GLY A 137 7.68 -14.58 -8.45
CA GLY A 137 8.13 -15.42 -7.34
C GLY A 137 7.48 -15.08 -6.00
N GLY A 138 6.36 -14.34 -6.00
CA GLY A 138 5.59 -14.02 -4.79
C GLY A 138 6.12 -12.83 -3.99
N ARG A 139 6.98 -12.01 -4.59
CA ARG A 139 7.41 -10.74 -4.01
C ARG A 139 6.29 -9.70 -4.07
N LEU A 140 6.33 -8.73 -3.17
CA LEU A 140 5.35 -7.67 -3.06
C LEU A 140 6.00 -6.32 -3.34
N PHE A 141 5.26 -5.38 -3.97
CA PHE A 141 5.77 -4.05 -4.25
C PHE A 141 4.80 -2.97 -3.78
N ILE A 142 5.20 -2.18 -2.78
CA ILE A 142 4.47 -0.99 -2.33
C ILE A 142 4.84 0.14 -3.28
N ALA A 143 3.95 0.45 -4.22
CA ALA A 143 4.19 1.43 -5.28
C ALA A 143 3.63 2.80 -4.93
N SER A 144 4.40 3.87 -5.22
CA SER A 144 3.92 5.24 -5.13
C SER A 144 3.14 5.63 -6.38
N VAL A 145 1.87 5.99 -6.20
CA VAL A 145 0.96 6.36 -7.27
C VAL A 145 0.21 7.65 -6.92
N HIS A 146 -0.33 8.34 -7.93
CA HIS A 146 -1.25 9.46 -7.68
C HIS A 146 -2.59 8.91 -7.12
N PRO A 147 -3.22 9.57 -6.13
CA PRO A 147 -4.52 9.14 -5.58
C PRO A 147 -5.62 8.98 -6.63
N GLY A 148 -5.51 9.69 -7.75
CA GLY A 148 -6.41 9.59 -8.91
C GLY A 148 -6.46 8.21 -9.57
N ILE A 149 -5.61 7.26 -9.18
CA ILE A 149 -5.69 5.85 -9.61
C ILE A 149 -7.05 5.20 -9.28
N ARG A 150 -7.84 5.83 -8.38
CA ARG A 150 -9.24 5.47 -8.13
C ARG A 150 -10.13 5.66 -9.37
N TRP A 151 -9.74 6.58 -10.26
CA TRP A 151 -10.48 6.96 -11.47
C TRP A 151 -9.57 6.84 -12.70
N PRO A 152 -9.25 5.61 -13.12
CA PRO A 152 -8.23 5.37 -14.13
C PRO A 152 -8.56 5.94 -15.52
N ASP A 153 -9.79 6.34 -15.75
CA ASP A 153 -10.22 6.99 -16.99
C ASP A 153 -9.87 8.49 -17.04
N ARG A 154 -9.38 9.05 -15.92
CA ARG A 154 -8.98 10.46 -15.82
C ARG A 154 -7.46 10.58 -15.82
N GLU A 155 -6.94 11.62 -16.46
CA GLU A 155 -5.51 11.92 -16.41
C GLU A 155 -5.15 12.56 -15.06
N PRO A 156 -4.14 12.04 -14.33
CA PRO A 156 -3.72 12.65 -13.08
C PRO A 156 -2.88 13.92 -13.34
N PRO A 157 -3.00 14.96 -12.49
CA PRO A 157 -2.20 16.18 -12.63
C PRO A 157 -0.72 15.98 -12.28
N SER A 158 -0.39 14.91 -11.58
CA SER A 158 0.97 14.57 -11.12
C SER A 158 1.10 13.07 -10.86
N ARG A 159 2.27 12.65 -10.38
CA ARG A 159 2.53 11.25 -9.99
C ARG A 159 2.94 11.17 -8.53
N GLY A 160 2.52 10.10 -7.85
CA GLY A 160 2.83 9.88 -6.43
C GLY A 160 1.82 10.53 -5.47
N GLY A 161 2.13 10.47 -4.18
CA GLY A 161 1.28 11.01 -3.10
C GLY A 161 0.34 9.98 -2.46
N HIS A 162 0.29 8.75 -2.97
CA HIS A 162 -0.49 7.64 -2.43
C HIS A 162 0.28 6.33 -2.60
N LEU A 163 -0.04 5.32 -1.81
CA LEU A 163 0.60 4.01 -1.87
C LEU A 163 -0.43 2.90 -2.09
N VAL A 164 -0.07 1.98 -2.98
CA VAL A 164 -0.82 0.76 -3.27
C VAL A 164 0.10 -0.46 -3.17
N LEU A 165 -0.45 -1.64 -2.89
CA LEU A 165 0.32 -2.89 -2.83
C LEU A 165 0.10 -3.70 -4.10
N ILE A 166 1.15 -3.86 -4.91
CA ILE A 166 1.17 -4.74 -6.09
C ILE A 166 1.66 -6.12 -5.66
N PHE A 167 0.94 -7.18 -6.08
CA PHE A 167 1.22 -8.56 -5.68
C PHE A 167 1.22 -9.55 -6.85
N GLY A 168 1.11 -9.09 -8.08
CA GLY A 168 1.19 -9.97 -9.25
C GLY A 168 0.74 -9.32 -10.55
N GLN A 169 0.74 -10.15 -11.58
CA GLN A 169 0.24 -9.84 -12.91
C GLN A 169 -0.64 -10.99 -13.41
N LEU A 170 -1.70 -10.66 -14.13
CA LEU A 170 -2.53 -11.66 -14.81
C LEU A 170 -1.89 -12.11 -16.13
N ALA A 171 -2.32 -13.25 -16.65
CA ALA A 171 -1.92 -13.71 -17.99
C ALA A 171 -2.32 -12.72 -19.10
N THR A 172 -3.33 -11.87 -18.86
CA THR A 172 -3.75 -10.75 -19.72
C THR A 172 -2.75 -9.59 -19.74
N GLY A 173 -1.74 -9.61 -18.86
CA GLY A 173 -0.74 -8.56 -18.71
C GLY A 173 -1.11 -7.45 -17.71
N GLU A 174 -2.31 -7.48 -17.11
CA GLU A 174 -2.76 -6.50 -16.12
C GLU A 174 -2.05 -6.70 -14.77
N LEU A 175 -1.55 -5.63 -14.19
CA LEU A 175 -1.05 -5.62 -12.81
C LEU A 175 -2.21 -5.82 -11.84
N ARG A 176 -1.99 -6.61 -10.80
CA ARG A 176 -2.91 -6.84 -9.70
C ARG A 176 -2.43 -6.09 -8.47
N PHE A 177 -3.30 -5.29 -7.88
CA PHE A 177 -2.93 -4.50 -6.72
C PHE A 177 -4.10 -4.28 -5.75
N HIS A 178 -3.77 -4.01 -4.49
CA HIS A 178 -4.69 -3.49 -3.50
C HIS A 178 -4.51 -1.99 -3.34
N ASN A 179 -5.63 -1.26 -3.36
CA ASN A 179 -5.66 0.18 -3.13
C ASN A 179 -6.34 0.48 -1.79
N PRO A 180 -5.60 0.90 -0.75
CA PRO A 180 -6.13 1.15 0.59
C PRO A 180 -7.27 2.18 0.66
N SER A 181 -7.41 2.99 -0.37
CA SER A 181 -8.42 4.05 -0.46
C SER A 181 -9.25 3.99 -1.74
N GLY A 182 -9.38 2.81 -2.35
CA GLY A 182 -10.28 2.63 -3.49
C GLY A 182 -11.72 2.95 -3.11
N ASP A 183 -12.43 3.67 -3.97
CA ASP A 183 -13.79 4.16 -3.73
C ASP A 183 -14.87 3.09 -3.96
N THR A 184 -14.57 2.07 -4.76
CA THR A 184 -15.48 0.95 -5.03
C THR A 184 -14.81 -0.40 -4.72
N PRO A 185 -15.57 -1.49 -4.49
CA PRO A 185 -14.99 -2.81 -4.26
C PRO A 185 -13.99 -3.24 -5.34
N ALA A 186 -14.31 -3.00 -6.61
CA ALA A 186 -13.45 -3.35 -7.74
C ALA A 186 -12.15 -2.50 -7.81
N ARG A 187 -12.11 -1.35 -7.15
CA ARG A 187 -10.97 -0.45 -7.10
C ARG A 187 -10.20 -0.52 -5.77
N ARG A 188 -10.66 -1.39 -4.85
CA ARG A 188 -10.03 -1.64 -3.53
C ARG A 188 -9.16 -2.88 -3.56
N ALA A 189 -9.83 -4.05 -3.60
CA ALA A 189 -9.20 -5.34 -3.48
C ALA A 189 -9.05 -5.98 -4.87
N ASP A 190 -7.84 -6.47 -5.18
CA ASP A 190 -7.53 -7.06 -6.49
C ASP A 190 -7.91 -6.15 -7.68
N ALA A 191 -7.67 -4.87 -7.52
CA ALA A 191 -7.80 -3.91 -8.61
C ALA A 191 -6.82 -4.24 -9.73
N ARG A 192 -7.19 -3.96 -10.98
CA ARG A 192 -6.43 -4.38 -12.16
C ARG A 192 -6.27 -3.22 -13.13
N LEU A 193 -5.06 -3.04 -13.63
CA LEU A 193 -4.75 -2.08 -14.68
C LEU A 193 -3.61 -2.60 -15.57
N PRO A 194 -3.67 -2.40 -16.89
CA PRO A 194 -2.52 -2.60 -17.75
C PRO A 194 -1.35 -1.71 -17.30
N PRO A 195 -0.08 -2.14 -17.45
CA PRO A 195 1.09 -1.36 -17.04
C PRO A 195 1.10 0.06 -17.61
N ALA A 196 0.70 0.24 -18.87
CA ALA A 196 0.62 1.56 -19.49
C ALA A 196 -0.38 2.50 -18.81
N ALA A 197 -1.57 1.98 -18.42
CA ALA A 197 -2.56 2.74 -17.69
C ALA A 197 -2.10 3.04 -16.25
N PHE A 198 -1.50 2.05 -15.56
CA PHE A 198 -0.92 2.22 -14.23
C PHE A 198 0.21 3.26 -14.24
N GLY A 199 1.05 3.26 -15.27
CA GLY A 199 2.20 4.14 -15.44
C GLY A 199 1.85 5.64 -15.46
N ARG A 200 0.63 6.01 -15.83
CA ARG A 200 0.17 7.41 -15.76
C ARG A 200 0.16 7.95 -14.33
N PHE A 201 -0.12 7.10 -13.36
CA PHE A 201 -0.21 7.42 -11.93
C PHE A 201 1.10 7.16 -11.19
N PHE A 202 1.92 6.23 -11.67
CA PHE A 202 3.10 5.69 -11.00
C PHE A 202 4.25 6.68 -11.00
N ALA A 203 4.84 6.90 -9.82
CA ALA A 203 5.96 7.83 -9.61
C ALA A 203 7.35 7.20 -9.85
N GLY A 204 7.42 6.01 -10.45
CA GLY A 204 8.69 5.32 -10.72
C GLY A 204 9.41 4.81 -9.46
N ARG A 205 8.74 4.70 -8.31
CA ARG A 205 9.39 4.36 -7.05
C ARG A 205 8.47 3.64 -6.07
N GLY A 206 9.10 2.92 -5.12
CA GLY A 206 8.38 2.19 -4.09
C GLY A 206 9.29 1.36 -3.20
N ILE A 207 8.71 0.40 -2.49
CA ILE A 207 9.41 -0.56 -1.63
C ILE A 207 9.14 -1.96 -2.14
N LEU A 208 10.19 -2.68 -2.51
CA LEU A 208 10.13 -4.10 -2.83
C LEU A 208 10.31 -4.90 -1.55
N VAL A 209 9.46 -5.90 -1.34
CA VAL A 209 9.45 -6.78 -0.17
C VAL A 209 9.57 -8.24 -0.62
N GLY A 210 10.49 -8.99 -0.03
CA GLY A 210 10.75 -10.40 -0.31
C GLY A 210 11.88 -10.67 -1.29
#